data_4defa4002e62c68d4f43d302386acab5
#
_entry.id   4defa4002e62c68d4f43d302386acab5
#
_cell.length_a   1.000
_cell.length_b   1.000
_cell.length_c   1.000
_cell.angle_alpha   90.00
_cell.angle_beta   90.00
_cell.angle_gamma   90.00
#
_symmetry.space_group_name_H-M   'P 1'
#
loop_
_entity.id
_entity.type
_entity.pdbx_description
1 polymer ?
#
loop_
_entity_poly.entity_id
_entity_poly.type
_entity_poly.pdbx_seq_one_letter_code
_entity_poly.pdbx_strand_id
1 'polypeptide(L)'
;MKKLLCIALAIILLVSLLPGCGQKIKEPVTFYYQITNYQENMVSPIAGEEREVTGYRDNLKYLLTFYLMGPISQELSSPLPRGTQLCGISQEGTELTIEISDTASALNDSGFSLACACLSMTCMGLTNAERVTIVSGSRSLTFASDNLLLSDTIAAKETTQ
;
A
#
# COMPACT_ATOMS: atom_id res chain seq x y z
N MET A 1 30.32 5.40 54.36
CA MET A 1 30.61 5.57 52.94
C MET A 1 30.34 4.28 52.14
N LYS A 2 30.82 3.09 52.57
CA LYS A 2 30.57 1.81 51.80
C LYS A 2 29.10 1.43 51.64
N LYS A 3 28.25 1.66 52.67
CA LYS A 3 26.79 1.35 52.59
C LYS A 3 26.03 2.26 51.60
N LEU A 4 26.41 3.54 51.51
CA LEU A 4 25.82 4.48 50.53
C LEU A 4 26.23 4.12 49.10
N LEU A 5 27.44 3.65 48.87
CA LEU A 5 27.93 3.20 47.57
C LEU A 5 27.17 1.97 47.07
N CYS A 6 26.91 0.99 47.97
CA CYS A 6 26.15 -0.19 47.65
C CYS A 6 24.67 0.11 47.26
N ILE A 7 24.05 1.06 47.97
CA ILE A 7 22.66 1.48 47.66
C ILE A 7 22.60 2.20 46.29
N ALA A 8 23.56 3.06 46.02
CA ALA A 8 23.63 3.77 44.73
C ALA A 8 23.82 2.76 43.55
N LEU A 9 24.69 1.75 43.75
CA LEU A 9 24.92 0.70 42.73
C LEU A 9 23.69 -0.16 42.51
N ALA A 10 22.93 -0.49 43.56
CA ALA A 10 21.67 -1.25 43.48
C ALA A 10 20.59 -0.49 42.74
N ILE A 11 20.49 0.84 42.93
CA ILE A 11 19.51 1.66 42.20
C ILE A 11 19.85 1.78 40.74
N ILE A 12 21.13 1.90 40.36
CA ILE A 12 21.57 1.94 38.97
C ILE A 12 21.26 0.59 38.28
N LEU A 13 21.45 -0.54 38.96
CA LEU A 13 21.14 -1.86 38.42
C LEU A 13 19.63 -2.08 38.25
N LEU A 14 18.80 -1.50 39.14
CA LEU A 14 17.33 -1.60 39.04
C LEU A 14 16.77 -0.78 37.88
N VAL A 15 17.35 0.36 37.55
CA VAL A 15 16.95 1.23 36.44
C VAL A 15 17.30 0.60 35.08
N SER A 16 18.39 -0.19 35.01
CA SER A 16 18.77 -0.89 33.76
C SER A 16 17.92 -2.11 33.44
N LEU A 17 17.05 -2.57 34.38
CA LEU A 17 16.12 -3.68 34.17
C LEU A 17 14.73 -3.25 33.71
N LEU A 18 14.49 -1.96 33.52
CA LEU A 18 13.27 -1.51 32.86
C LEU A 18 13.32 -2.00 31.40
N PRO A 19 12.45 -2.96 31.01
CA PRO A 19 12.37 -3.33 29.61
C PRO A 19 11.97 -2.06 28.87
N GLY A 20 12.88 -1.53 28.06
CA GLY A 20 12.55 -0.48 27.13
C GLY A 20 11.35 -0.96 26.35
N CYS A 21 10.21 -0.34 26.55
CA CYS A 21 9.04 -0.55 25.73
C CYS A 21 9.45 -0.11 24.34
N GLY A 22 9.96 -1.06 23.54
CA GLY A 22 10.32 -0.82 22.15
C GLY A 22 9.06 -0.29 21.49
N GLN A 23 9.01 1.01 21.20
CA GLN A 23 8.02 1.57 20.32
C GLN A 23 8.13 0.76 19.03
N LYS A 24 7.15 -0.10 18.76
CA LYS A 24 7.00 -0.71 17.44
C LYS A 24 6.90 0.46 16.49
N ILE A 25 7.91 0.63 15.65
CA ILE A 25 7.91 1.65 14.60
C ILE A 25 6.68 1.31 13.76
N LYS A 26 5.68 2.17 13.81
CA LYS A 26 4.48 2.04 12.99
C LYS A 26 4.90 2.49 11.59
N GLU A 27 4.98 1.55 10.67
CA GLU A 27 5.26 1.84 9.28
C GLU A 27 3.94 1.79 8.51
N PRO A 28 3.36 2.94 8.16
CA PRO A 28 2.15 2.97 7.35
C PRO A 28 2.45 2.45 5.95
N VAL A 29 1.48 1.76 5.36
CA VAL A 29 1.45 1.40 3.95
C VAL A 29 0.34 2.15 3.26
N THR A 30 0.54 2.55 2.01
CA THR A 30 -0.47 3.25 1.23
C THR A 30 -1.13 2.29 0.26
N PHE A 31 -2.47 2.20 0.35
CA PHE A 31 -3.31 1.49 -0.60
C PHE A 31 -4.05 2.50 -1.48
N TYR A 32 -4.03 2.31 -2.79
CA TYR A 32 -4.65 3.20 -3.75
C TYR A 32 -6.01 2.69 -4.18
N TYR A 33 -7.03 3.54 -4.07
CA TYR A 33 -8.42 3.23 -4.38
C TYR A 33 -9.05 4.32 -5.25
N GLN A 34 -10.22 4.04 -5.78
CA GLN A 34 -11.02 5.00 -6.52
C GLN A 34 -11.71 5.99 -5.56
N ILE A 35 -11.77 7.27 -5.93
CA ILE A 35 -12.58 8.29 -5.23
C ILE A 35 -14.05 8.05 -5.55
N THR A 36 -14.90 7.92 -4.50
CA THR A 36 -16.33 7.58 -4.64
C THR A 36 -17.11 8.61 -5.45
N ASN A 37 -16.85 9.91 -5.21
CA ASN A 37 -17.56 11.03 -5.85
C ASN A 37 -16.59 11.82 -6.74
N TYR A 38 -15.84 11.13 -7.59
CA TYR A 38 -14.92 11.78 -8.51
C TYR A 38 -15.66 12.73 -9.45
N GLN A 39 -15.14 13.94 -9.59
CA GLN A 39 -15.60 14.96 -10.54
C GLN A 39 -14.47 15.26 -11.52
N GLU A 40 -14.82 15.57 -12.78
CA GLU A 40 -13.81 15.80 -13.83
C GLU A 40 -12.85 16.97 -13.55
N ASN A 41 -13.21 17.88 -12.64
CA ASN A 41 -12.34 18.96 -12.19
C ASN A 41 -11.33 18.54 -11.12
N MET A 42 -11.39 17.33 -10.62
CA MET A 42 -10.39 16.77 -9.71
C MET A 42 -9.15 16.32 -10.48
N VAL A 43 -7.98 16.40 -9.86
CA VAL A 43 -6.69 16.09 -10.46
C VAL A 43 -6.57 14.59 -10.82
N SER A 44 -7.14 13.71 -10.02
CA SER A 44 -7.05 12.26 -10.22
C SER A 44 -8.30 11.55 -9.70
N PRO A 45 -8.77 10.47 -10.37
CA PRO A 45 -9.81 9.59 -9.84
C PRO A 45 -9.31 8.63 -8.76
N ILE A 46 -8.00 8.62 -8.48
CA ILE A 46 -7.33 7.69 -7.56
C ILE A 46 -6.79 8.47 -6.36
N ALA A 47 -7.00 7.94 -5.16
CA ALA A 47 -6.38 8.47 -3.95
C ALA A 47 -5.82 7.35 -3.08
N GLY A 48 -4.77 7.68 -2.30
CA GLY A 48 -4.13 6.79 -1.36
C GLY A 48 -4.82 6.80 0.00
N GLU A 49 -4.91 5.64 0.62
CA GLU A 49 -5.31 5.45 2.02
C GLU A 49 -4.16 4.83 2.79
N GLU A 50 -3.66 5.54 3.80
CA GLU A 50 -2.62 5.02 4.69
C GLU A 50 -3.22 4.08 5.73
N ARG A 51 -2.57 2.92 5.93
CA ARG A 51 -2.95 1.93 6.94
C ARG A 51 -1.74 1.42 7.69
N GLU A 52 -1.92 1.24 8.99
CA GLU A 52 -0.93 0.57 9.82
C GLU A 52 -1.04 -0.95 9.70
N VAL A 53 0.01 -1.61 9.22
CA VAL A 53 0.09 -3.06 9.06
C VAL A 53 1.24 -3.63 9.89
N THR A 54 1.07 -3.63 11.20
CA THR A 54 2.11 -4.06 12.13
C THR A 54 2.47 -5.54 11.91
N GLY A 55 3.73 -5.83 11.55
CA GLY A 55 4.27 -7.18 11.47
C GLY A 55 4.03 -7.93 10.16
N TYR A 56 3.40 -7.31 9.14
CA TYR A 56 3.09 -7.94 7.85
C TYR A 56 3.62 -7.16 6.64
N ARG A 57 4.45 -6.14 6.84
CA ARG A 57 4.95 -5.28 5.75
C ARG A 57 5.66 -6.08 4.65
N ASP A 58 6.41 -7.10 5.02
CA ASP A 58 7.17 -7.93 4.07
C ASP A 58 6.33 -9.05 3.46
N ASN A 59 5.05 -9.14 3.79
CA ASN A 59 4.16 -10.18 3.27
C ASN A 59 3.18 -9.58 2.26
N LEU A 60 3.65 -9.46 1.01
CA LEU A 60 2.84 -8.90 -0.09
C LEU A 60 1.50 -9.61 -0.26
N LYS A 61 1.47 -10.94 -0.14
CA LYS A 61 0.22 -11.72 -0.25
C LYS A 61 -0.81 -11.30 0.81
N TYR A 62 -0.37 -11.11 2.05
CA TYR A 62 -1.23 -10.65 3.13
C TYR A 62 -1.74 -9.22 2.87
N LEU A 63 -0.84 -8.32 2.47
CA LEU A 63 -1.18 -6.93 2.17
C LEU A 63 -2.18 -6.81 1.02
N LEU A 64 -2.00 -7.59 -0.05
CA LEU A 64 -2.93 -7.60 -1.17
C LEU A 64 -4.27 -8.24 -0.81
N THR A 65 -4.29 -9.27 0.04
CA THR A 65 -5.55 -9.80 0.57
C THR A 65 -6.29 -8.74 1.38
N PHE A 66 -5.56 -7.95 2.19
CA PHE A 66 -6.11 -6.86 2.96
C PHE A 66 -6.60 -5.69 2.08
N TYR A 67 -5.86 -5.37 1.01
CA TYR A 67 -6.30 -4.43 -0.03
C TYR A 67 -7.64 -4.83 -0.66
N LEU A 68 -7.81 -6.11 -1.00
CA LEU A 68 -9.02 -6.65 -1.65
C LEU A 68 -10.27 -6.60 -0.74
N MET A 69 -10.11 -6.43 0.58
CA MET A 69 -11.22 -6.18 1.49
C MET A 69 -11.87 -4.80 1.29
N GLY A 70 -11.20 -3.91 0.55
CA GLY A 70 -11.67 -2.57 0.22
C GLY A 70 -11.19 -1.48 1.18
N PRO A 71 -11.49 -0.20 0.88
CA PRO A 71 -11.09 0.94 1.71
C PRO A 71 -11.88 1.01 3.02
N ILE A 72 -11.31 1.66 4.03
CA ILE A 72 -11.95 2.01 5.30
C ILE A 72 -12.67 3.36 5.15
N SER A 73 -12.05 4.29 4.41
CA SER A 73 -12.62 5.60 4.16
C SER A 73 -13.89 5.51 3.29
N GLN A 74 -14.94 6.23 3.68
CA GLN A 74 -16.18 6.33 2.90
C GLN A 74 -16.03 7.20 1.64
N GLU A 75 -14.97 7.99 1.56
CA GLU A 75 -14.64 8.80 0.40
C GLU A 75 -14.03 7.98 -0.74
N LEU A 76 -13.62 6.74 -0.43
CA LEU A 76 -13.00 5.82 -1.35
C LEU A 76 -13.90 4.61 -1.60
N SER A 77 -13.72 4.00 -2.76
CA SER A 77 -14.40 2.76 -3.15
C SER A 77 -13.40 1.78 -3.79
N SER A 78 -13.65 0.49 -3.60
CA SER A 78 -12.85 -0.52 -4.30
C SER A 78 -13.10 -0.41 -5.81
N PRO A 79 -12.04 -0.27 -6.63
CA PRO A 79 -12.19 -0.28 -8.08
C PRO A 79 -12.42 -1.71 -8.61
N LEU A 80 -12.17 -2.72 -7.78
CA LEU A 80 -12.38 -4.13 -8.12
C LEU A 80 -13.77 -4.60 -7.68
N PRO A 81 -14.41 -5.50 -8.45
CA PRO A 81 -15.69 -6.09 -8.08
C PRO A 81 -15.62 -6.83 -6.75
N ARG A 82 -16.72 -6.85 -6.01
CA ARG A 82 -16.81 -7.67 -4.78
C ARG A 82 -16.57 -9.14 -5.09
N GLY A 83 -15.80 -9.80 -4.24
CA GLY A 83 -15.47 -11.21 -4.41
C GLY A 83 -14.25 -11.46 -5.31
N THR A 84 -13.59 -10.42 -5.81
CA THR A 84 -12.28 -10.57 -6.45
C THR A 84 -11.30 -11.21 -5.47
N GLN A 85 -10.61 -12.27 -5.92
CA GLN A 85 -9.64 -13.02 -5.13
C GLN A 85 -8.24 -12.89 -5.73
N LEU A 86 -7.23 -12.96 -4.89
CA LEU A 86 -5.84 -13.07 -5.31
C LEU A 86 -5.55 -14.53 -5.67
N CYS A 87 -5.18 -14.78 -6.92
CA CYS A 87 -4.90 -16.11 -7.45
C CYS A 87 -3.40 -16.43 -7.46
N GLY A 88 -2.55 -15.44 -7.82
CA GLY A 88 -1.12 -15.63 -7.92
C GLY A 88 -0.32 -14.35 -7.73
N ILE A 89 0.92 -14.50 -7.32
CA ILE A 89 1.95 -13.45 -7.26
C ILE A 89 3.23 -14.06 -7.79
N SER A 90 3.86 -13.42 -8.76
CA SER A 90 5.19 -13.77 -9.27
C SER A 90 6.00 -12.49 -9.45
N GLN A 91 7.24 -12.51 -8.98
CA GLN A 91 8.16 -11.38 -9.14
C GLN A 91 9.50 -11.87 -9.69
N GLU A 92 9.95 -11.24 -10.77
CA GLU A 92 11.24 -11.47 -11.41
C GLU A 92 11.99 -10.14 -11.50
N GLY A 93 12.98 -9.95 -10.62
CA GLY A 93 13.68 -8.68 -10.51
C GLY A 93 12.74 -7.54 -10.10
N THR A 94 12.58 -6.54 -10.97
CA THR A 94 11.68 -5.40 -10.77
C THR A 94 10.33 -5.55 -11.51
N GLU A 95 10.08 -6.72 -12.11
CA GLU A 95 8.81 -7.04 -12.77
C GLU A 95 7.93 -7.89 -11.84
N LEU A 96 6.75 -7.40 -11.53
CA LEU A 96 5.77 -8.05 -10.65
C LEU A 96 4.51 -8.40 -11.45
N THR A 97 4.08 -9.66 -11.35
CA THR A 97 2.80 -10.11 -11.93
C THR A 97 1.85 -10.50 -10.81
N ILE A 98 0.65 -9.91 -10.84
CA ILE A 98 -0.45 -10.21 -9.92
C ILE A 98 -1.58 -10.83 -10.72
N GLU A 99 -1.93 -12.04 -10.36
CA GLU A 99 -3.09 -12.74 -10.91
C GLU A 99 -4.27 -12.64 -9.94
N ILE A 100 -5.37 -12.10 -10.42
CA ILE A 100 -6.65 -12.02 -9.69
C ILE A 100 -7.71 -12.83 -10.42
N SER A 101 -8.78 -13.19 -9.69
CA SER A 101 -9.89 -13.94 -10.26
C SER A 101 -10.50 -13.22 -11.48
N ASP A 102 -11.15 -13.97 -12.33
CA ASP A 102 -11.74 -13.49 -13.58
C ASP A 102 -12.90 -12.50 -13.40
N THR A 103 -13.39 -12.33 -12.16
CA THR A 103 -14.44 -11.35 -11.83
C THR A 103 -14.13 -9.94 -12.31
N ALA A 104 -12.86 -9.53 -12.29
CA ALA A 104 -12.45 -8.22 -12.77
C ALA A 104 -12.48 -8.11 -14.29
N SER A 105 -12.40 -9.21 -15.03
CA SER A 105 -12.47 -9.20 -16.50
C SER A 105 -13.83 -8.74 -17.05
N ALA A 106 -14.88 -8.79 -16.21
CA ALA A 106 -16.23 -8.31 -16.56
C ALA A 106 -16.37 -6.77 -16.52
N LEU A 107 -15.40 -6.05 -15.98
CA LEU A 107 -15.39 -4.58 -16.03
C LEU A 107 -15.27 -4.09 -17.48
N ASN A 108 -15.86 -2.93 -17.78
CA ASN A 108 -15.59 -2.24 -19.04
C ASN A 108 -14.12 -1.78 -19.09
N ASP A 109 -13.64 -1.34 -20.25
CA ASP A 109 -12.22 -1.06 -20.45
C ASP A 109 -11.69 0.05 -19.53
N SER A 110 -12.45 1.11 -19.31
CA SER A 110 -12.06 2.20 -18.40
C SER A 110 -12.06 1.74 -16.93
N GLY A 111 -13.06 0.98 -16.51
CA GLY A 111 -13.12 0.41 -15.16
C GLY A 111 -11.99 -0.59 -14.90
N PHE A 112 -11.69 -1.46 -15.88
CA PHE A 112 -10.58 -2.39 -15.77
C PHE A 112 -9.23 -1.67 -15.70
N SER A 113 -9.02 -0.64 -16.54
CA SER A 113 -7.80 0.17 -16.53
C SER A 113 -7.63 0.88 -15.19
N LEU A 114 -8.69 1.48 -14.65
CA LEU A 114 -8.65 2.15 -13.35
C LEU A 114 -8.34 1.15 -12.21
N ALA A 115 -8.99 -0.01 -12.22
CA ALA A 115 -8.74 -1.04 -11.22
C ALA A 115 -7.30 -1.55 -11.27
N CYS A 116 -6.76 -1.79 -12.46
CA CYS A 116 -5.39 -2.20 -12.65
C CYS A 116 -4.40 -1.09 -12.22
N ALA A 117 -4.70 0.18 -12.52
CA ALA A 117 -3.87 1.30 -12.09
C ALA A 117 -3.81 1.41 -10.55
N CYS A 118 -4.94 1.36 -9.85
CA CYS A 118 -5.00 1.39 -8.39
C CYS A 118 -4.18 0.24 -7.77
N LEU A 119 -4.34 -0.98 -8.28
CA LEU A 119 -3.63 -2.14 -7.78
C LEU A 119 -2.13 -2.06 -8.09
N SER A 120 -1.75 -1.59 -9.29
CA SER A 120 -0.34 -1.41 -9.66
C SER A 120 0.35 -0.35 -8.81
N MET A 121 -0.27 0.80 -8.56
CA MET A 121 0.25 1.83 -7.65
C MET A 121 0.44 1.30 -6.25
N THR A 122 -0.53 0.52 -5.75
CA THR A 122 -0.42 -0.15 -4.45
C THR A 122 0.78 -1.10 -4.43
N CYS A 123 0.94 -1.96 -5.44
CA CYS A 123 2.04 -2.90 -5.52
C CYS A 123 3.41 -2.21 -5.59
N MET A 124 3.55 -1.15 -6.39
CA MET A 124 4.79 -0.36 -6.50
C MET A 124 5.14 0.33 -5.18
N GLY A 125 4.15 0.80 -4.42
CA GLY A 125 4.36 1.37 -3.09
C GLY A 125 4.73 0.34 -2.02
N LEU A 126 4.38 -0.93 -2.21
CA LEU A 126 4.66 -2.03 -1.29
C LEU A 126 5.95 -2.79 -1.61
N THR A 127 6.45 -2.68 -2.83
CA THR A 127 7.59 -3.46 -3.34
C THR A 127 8.60 -2.57 -4.06
N ASN A 128 9.66 -3.17 -4.57
CA ASN A 128 10.62 -2.51 -5.47
C ASN A 128 10.29 -2.70 -6.95
N ALA A 129 9.02 -3.05 -7.28
CA ALA A 129 8.62 -3.28 -8.66
C ALA A 129 8.57 -1.95 -9.44
N GLU A 130 9.25 -1.92 -10.58
CA GLU A 130 9.19 -0.83 -11.55
C GLU A 130 8.11 -1.07 -12.60
N ARG A 131 7.71 -2.34 -12.76
CA ARG A 131 6.67 -2.76 -13.71
C ARG A 131 5.73 -3.75 -13.03
N VAL A 132 4.44 -3.50 -13.13
CA VAL A 132 3.40 -4.36 -12.55
C VAL A 132 2.42 -4.77 -13.63
N THR A 133 2.24 -6.07 -13.79
CA THR A 133 1.25 -6.67 -14.70
C THR A 133 0.11 -7.26 -13.87
N ILE A 134 -1.11 -6.83 -14.14
CA ILE A 134 -2.33 -7.36 -13.53
C ILE A 134 -3.00 -8.27 -14.55
N VAL A 135 -3.28 -9.51 -14.16
CA VAL A 135 -3.94 -10.53 -14.98
C VAL A 135 -5.28 -10.91 -14.35
N SER A 136 -6.35 -10.91 -15.15
CA SER A 136 -7.69 -11.35 -14.75
C SER A 136 -8.35 -12.10 -15.91
N GLY A 137 -8.43 -13.42 -15.79
CA GLY A 137 -8.90 -14.29 -16.87
C GLY A 137 -8.06 -14.11 -18.15
N SER A 138 -8.70 -13.72 -19.25
CA SER A 138 -8.02 -13.46 -20.53
C SER A 138 -7.51 -12.02 -20.69
N ARG A 139 -7.75 -11.14 -19.73
CA ARG A 139 -7.34 -9.73 -19.78
C ARG A 139 -6.09 -9.49 -18.95
N SER A 140 -5.22 -8.64 -19.46
CA SER A 140 -4.07 -8.17 -18.71
C SER A 140 -3.74 -6.73 -19.06
N LEU A 141 -3.20 -5.98 -18.07
CA LEU A 141 -2.62 -4.66 -18.27
C LEU A 141 -1.32 -4.56 -17.48
N THR A 142 -0.35 -3.88 -18.08
CA THR A 142 0.95 -3.61 -17.48
C THR A 142 1.13 -2.11 -17.30
N PHE A 143 1.54 -1.72 -16.10
CA PHE A 143 1.92 -0.35 -15.78
C PHE A 143 3.40 -0.32 -15.40
N ALA A 144 4.08 0.72 -15.84
CA ALA A 144 5.43 1.03 -15.41
C ALA A 144 5.41 2.27 -14.51
N SER A 145 6.36 2.37 -13.61
CA SER A 145 6.44 3.45 -12.62
C SER A 145 6.54 4.86 -13.26
N ASP A 146 7.13 4.95 -14.44
CA ASP A 146 7.23 6.18 -15.23
C ASP A 146 5.90 6.61 -15.89
N ASN A 147 4.96 5.68 -16.08
CA ASN A 147 3.66 5.94 -16.68
C ASN A 147 2.57 6.28 -15.64
N LEU A 148 2.83 5.98 -14.37
CA LEU A 148 1.96 6.27 -13.22
C LEU A 148 2.46 7.51 -12.47
N LEU A 149 2.75 8.60 -13.20
CA LEU A 149 3.14 9.88 -12.60
C LEU A 149 2.02 10.35 -11.66
N LEU A 150 2.26 10.13 -10.38
CA LEU A 150 1.40 10.58 -9.31
C LEU A 150 1.33 12.11 -9.28
N SER A 151 0.19 12.63 -8.90
CA SER A 151 -0.15 14.05 -8.78
C SER A 151 0.83 14.92 -7.97
N ASP A 152 1.72 14.33 -7.20
CA ASP A 152 2.75 15.06 -6.45
C ASP A 152 3.72 15.87 -7.34
N THR A 153 3.89 15.45 -8.59
CA THR A 153 4.72 16.18 -9.56
C THR A 153 3.99 17.38 -10.18
N ILE A 154 2.65 17.39 -10.16
CA ILE A 154 1.83 18.48 -10.69
C ILE A 154 1.71 19.61 -9.67
N ALA A 155 1.59 19.29 -8.38
CA ALA A 155 1.54 20.28 -7.30
C ALA A 155 2.84 21.10 -7.18
N ALA A 156 4.00 20.52 -7.52
CA ALA A 156 5.28 21.22 -7.50
C ALA A 156 5.46 22.22 -8.64
N LYS A 157 4.66 22.15 -9.72
CA LYS A 157 4.75 23.02 -10.89
C LYS A 157 3.89 24.30 -10.79
N GLU A 158 2.87 24.31 -9.92
CA GLU A 158 2.00 25.47 -9.75
C GLU A 158 2.50 26.49 -8.71
N THR A 159 3.58 26.18 -7.97
CA THR A 159 4.13 27.08 -6.94
C THR A 159 5.27 27.98 -7.46
N THR A 160 5.53 28.00 -8.77
CA THR A 160 6.59 28.84 -9.37
C THR A 160 6.01 29.72 -10.49
N GLN A 161 5.09 30.62 -10.11
CA GLN A 161 4.79 31.85 -10.85
C GLN A 161 4.64 33.00 -9.87
#